data_add38803dfee2b48bb03def28d60272b
#
_entry.id   add38803dfee2b48bb03def28d60272b
#
_cell.length_a   1.000
_cell.length_b   1.000
_cell.length_c   1.000
_cell.angle_alpha   90.00
_cell.angle_beta   90.00
_cell.angle_gamma   90.00
#
_symmetry.space_group_name_H-M   'P 1'
#
loop_
_entity.id
_entity.type
_entity.pdbx_description
1 polymer ?
#
loop_
_entity_poly.entity_id
_entity_poly.type
_entity_poly.pdbx_seq_one_letter_code
_entity_poly.pdbx_strand_id
1 'polypeptide(L)'
;MRNLTILLAEDDEMIEKITAFYLRRIGHIVDIAKTGYEAVNRFKAKAYDLILMDIQMPEMDGLQAVKEIRKIEMDHRKNEHTTIIAITTYPDKEECLKAGADGYTQKPVALAELATSFRDYNLV
;
A
#
# COMPACT_ATOMS: atom_id res chain seq x y z
N MET A 1 -13.38 -16.03 -4.49
CA MET A 1 -12.38 -15.09 -3.94
C MET A 1 -12.51 -13.75 -4.66
N ARG A 2 -12.50 -12.66 -3.89
CA ARG A 2 -12.59 -11.32 -4.46
C ARG A 2 -11.28 -10.90 -5.12
N ASN A 3 -11.37 -10.34 -6.33
CA ASN A 3 -10.20 -9.75 -7.00
C ASN A 3 -10.04 -8.31 -6.53
N LEU A 4 -8.86 -7.97 -6.03
CA LEU A 4 -8.57 -6.65 -5.53
C LEU A 4 -7.86 -5.81 -6.57
N THR A 5 -8.08 -4.50 -6.52
CA THR A 5 -7.28 -3.52 -7.24
C THR A 5 -6.29 -2.94 -6.25
N ILE A 6 -5.00 -3.24 -6.45
CA ILE A 6 -3.93 -2.96 -5.51
C ILE A 6 -2.95 -1.95 -6.09
N LEU A 7 -2.58 -0.95 -5.30
CA LEU A 7 -1.46 -0.07 -5.60
C LEU A 7 -0.25 -0.54 -4.79
N LEU A 8 0.81 -0.92 -5.48
CA LEU A 8 2.06 -1.32 -4.85
C LEU A 8 3.10 -0.22 -5.06
N ALA A 9 3.46 0.46 -3.99
CA ALA A 9 4.48 1.50 -4.00
C ALA A 9 5.77 0.92 -3.44
N GLU A 10 6.75 0.70 -4.31
CA GLU A 10 8.01 0.05 -3.98
C GLU A 10 9.09 0.51 -4.97
N ASP A 11 10.21 1.01 -4.48
CA ASP A 11 11.30 1.49 -5.33
C ASP A 11 12.31 0.38 -5.69
N ASP A 12 12.40 -0.68 -4.90
CA ASP A 12 13.26 -1.83 -5.22
C ASP A 12 12.61 -2.65 -6.31
N GLU A 13 13.24 -2.67 -7.48
CA GLU A 13 12.67 -3.31 -8.67
C GLU A 13 12.47 -4.82 -8.50
N MET A 14 13.40 -5.50 -7.84
CA MET A 14 13.29 -6.94 -7.62
C MET A 14 12.12 -7.27 -6.69
N ILE A 15 12.02 -6.56 -5.57
CA ILE A 15 10.94 -6.76 -4.60
C ILE A 15 9.59 -6.45 -5.25
N GLU A 16 9.51 -5.37 -6.00
CA GLU A 16 8.29 -4.98 -6.72
C GLU A 16 7.84 -6.08 -7.69
N LYS A 17 8.77 -6.60 -8.51
CA LYS A 17 8.43 -7.62 -9.49
C LYS A 17 7.94 -8.91 -8.85
N ILE A 18 8.61 -9.36 -7.79
CA ILE A 18 8.23 -10.59 -7.08
C ILE A 18 6.85 -10.43 -6.44
N THR A 19 6.63 -9.32 -5.75
CA THR A 19 5.36 -9.05 -5.07
C THR A 19 4.22 -8.92 -6.06
N ALA A 20 4.42 -8.14 -7.13
CA ALA A 20 3.40 -7.95 -8.16
C ALA A 20 3.07 -9.26 -8.88
N PHE A 21 4.10 -10.06 -9.20
CA PHE A 21 3.90 -11.35 -9.85
C PHE A 21 3.01 -12.26 -9.01
N TYR A 22 3.30 -12.37 -7.72
CA TYR A 22 2.50 -13.19 -6.80
C TYR A 22 1.05 -12.72 -6.75
N LEU A 23 0.85 -11.41 -6.55
CA LEU A 23 -0.50 -10.84 -6.41
C LEU A 23 -1.32 -11.02 -7.70
N ARG A 24 -0.71 -10.79 -8.84
CA ARG A 24 -1.36 -10.97 -10.14
C ARG A 24 -1.70 -12.42 -10.41
N ARG A 25 -0.82 -13.33 -10.01
CA ARG A 25 -1.03 -14.77 -10.19
C ARG A 25 -2.26 -15.27 -9.46
N ILE A 26 -2.55 -14.73 -8.29
CA ILE A 26 -3.75 -15.11 -7.52
C ILE A 26 -4.98 -14.28 -7.88
N GLY A 27 -4.91 -13.48 -8.93
CA GLY A 27 -6.07 -12.85 -9.56
C GLY A 27 -6.26 -11.36 -9.29
N HIS A 28 -5.34 -10.71 -8.59
CA HIS A 28 -5.47 -9.28 -8.31
C HIS A 28 -4.93 -8.42 -9.45
N ILE A 29 -5.45 -7.20 -9.55
CA ILE A 29 -4.95 -6.17 -10.46
C ILE A 29 -3.97 -5.32 -9.67
N VAL A 30 -2.74 -5.15 -10.18
CA VAL A 30 -1.69 -4.42 -9.47
C VAL A 30 -1.14 -3.32 -10.35
N ASP A 31 -1.22 -2.09 -9.84
CA ASP A 31 -0.55 -0.93 -10.41
C ASP A 31 0.69 -0.63 -9.57
N ILE A 32 1.73 -0.13 -10.20
CA ILE A 32 3.04 0.09 -9.58
C ILE A 32 3.32 1.58 -9.45
N ALA A 33 3.87 1.99 -8.32
CA ALA A 33 4.46 3.32 -8.11
C ALA A 33 5.88 3.15 -7.60
N LYS A 34 6.80 3.98 -8.08
CA LYS A 34 8.22 3.93 -7.70
C LYS A 34 8.60 4.97 -6.65
N THR A 35 7.76 5.96 -6.45
CA THR A 35 7.97 7.03 -5.47
C THR A 35 6.67 7.36 -4.76
N GLY A 36 6.77 8.09 -3.64
CA GLY A 36 5.59 8.56 -2.94
C GLY A 36 4.74 9.49 -3.80
N TYR A 37 5.35 10.34 -4.60
CA TYR A 37 4.64 11.22 -5.54
C TYR A 37 3.81 10.42 -6.54
N GLU A 38 4.42 9.40 -7.12
CA GLU A 38 3.76 8.53 -8.09
C GLU A 38 2.58 7.81 -7.46
N ALA A 39 2.75 7.33 -6.21
CA ALA A 39 1.68 6.68 -5.46
C ALA A 39 0.49 7.63 -5.25
N VAL A 40 0.76 8.85 -4.81
CA VAL A 40 -0.28 9.86 -4.59
C VAL A 40 -1.01 10.17 -5.90
N ASN A 41 -0.26 10.34 -6.99
CA ASN A 41 -0.85 10.65 -8.30
C ASN A 41 -1.72 9.52 -8.81
N ARG A 42 -1.31 8.27 -8.63
CA ARG A 42 -2.14 7.12 -9.01
C ARG A 42 -3.41 7.06 -8.19
N PHE A 43 -3.31 7.34 -6.90
CA PHE A 43 -4.47 7.35 -6.02
C PHE A 43 -5.50 8.43 -6.42
N LYS A 44 -5.02 9.58 -6.87
CA LYS A 44 -5.91 10.64 -7.38
C LYS A 44 -6.69 10.21 -8.62
N ALA A 45 -6.09 9.40 -9.46
CA ALA A 45 -6.65 9.01 -10.76
C ALA A 45 -7.55 7.78 -10.70
N LYS A 46 -7.45 6.95 -9.66
CA LYS A 46 -8.11 5.64 -9.61
C LYS A 46 -8.37 5.21 -8.17
N ALA A 47 -9.48 4.53 -7.95
CA ALA A 47 -9.78 3.94 -6.64
C ALA A 47 -9.05 2.61 -6.48
N TYR A 48 -8.53 2.36 -5.30
CA TYR A 48 -7.85 1.12 -4.93
C TYR A 48 -8.51 0.48 -3.72
N ASP A 49 -8.50 -0.84 -3.68
CA ASP A 49 -8.97 -1.60 -2.51
C ASP A 49 -7.89 -1.66 -1.44
N LEU A 50 -6.63 -1.68 -1.85
CA LEU A 50 -5.48 -1.85 -0.97
C LEU A 50 -4.29 -1.10 -1.53
N ILE A 51 -3.56 -0.45 -0.64
CA ILE A 51 -2.26 0.16 -0.95
C ILE A 51 -1.20 -0.51 -0.10
N LEU A 52 -0.19 -1.08 -0.74
CA LEU A 52 1.02 -1.58 -0.09
C LEU A 52 2.08 -0.50 -0.26
N MET A 53 2.44 0.17 0.84
CA MET A 53 3.27 1.37 0.79
C MET A 53 4.61 1.14 1.46
N ASP A 54 5.68 1.06 0.67
CA ASP A 54 7.04 1.08 1.19
C ASP A 54 7.31 2.44 1.83
N ILE A 55 7.80 2.43 3.06
CA ILE A 55 8.09 3.67 3.77
C ILE A 55 9.38 4.31 3.26
N GLN A 56 10.36 3.50 2.90
CA GLN A 56 11.67 3.98 2.44
C GLN A 56 11.72 4.09 0.92
N MET A 57 11.28 5.24 0.41
CA MET A 57 11.32 5.55 -1.02
C MET A 57 11.97 6.90 -1.26
N PRO A 58 12.58 7.11 -2.45
CA PRO A 58 13.17 8.41 -2.79
C PRO A 58 12.11 9.49 -2.99
N GLU A 59 12.53 10.73 -2.90
CA GLU A 59 11.74 11.95 -3.08
C GLU A 59 10.72 12.15 -1.98
N MET A 60 9.50 11.59 -2.14
CA MET A 60 8.50 11.60 -1.07
C MET A 60 8.48 10.20 -0.44
N ASP A 61 8.77 10.09 0.86
CA ASP A 61 8.72 8.81 1.55
C ASP A 61 7.28 8.32 1.73
N GLY A 62 7.14 7.03 2.11
CA GLY A 62 5.84 6.40 2.22
C GLY A 62 4.95 6.99 3.30
N LEU A 63 5.51 7.46 4.41
CA LEU A 63 4.71 8.08 5.48
C LEU A 63 4.08 9.38 5.00
N GLN A 64 4.84 10.21 4.29
CA GLN A 64 4.33 11.43 3.70
C GLN A 64 3.23 11.12 2.68
N ALA A 65 3.44 10.09 1.85
CA ALA A 65 2.45 9.67 0.87
C ALA A 65 1.16 9.21 1.54
N VAL A 66 1.24 8.45 2.64
CA VAL A 66 0.06 8.01 3.41
C VAL A 66 -0.72 9.22 3.91
N LYS A 67 -0.04 10.21 4.48
CA LYS A 67 -0.69 11.44 4.97
C LYS A 67 -1.42 12.16 3.84
N GLU A 68 -0.79 12.29 2.68
CA GLU A 68 -1.41 12.94 1.52
C GLU A 68 -2.62 12.17 1.01
N ILE A 69 -2.55 10.85 0.98
CA ILE A 69 -3.66 9.99 0.56
C ILE A 69 -4.85 10.16 1.51
N ARG A 70 -4.61 10.15 2.82
CA ARG A 70 -5.68 10.34 3.81
C ARG A 70 -6.35 11.71 3.68
N LYS A 71 -5.55 12.73 3.36
CA LYS A 71 -6.07 14.07 3.12
C LYS A 71 -6.98 14.10 1.88
N ILE A 72 -6.58 13.43 0.81
CA ILE A 72 -7.38 13.32 -0.41
C ILE A 72 -8.72 12.62 -0.11
N GLU A 73 -8.69 11.53 0.65
CA GLU A 73 -9.92 10.84 1.07
C GLU A 73 -10.85 11.77 1.84
N MET A 74 -10.31 12.51 2.80
CA MET A 74 -11.09 13.42 3.62
C MET A 74 -11.73 14.52 2.78
N ASP A 75 -10.99 15.10 1.84
CA ASP A 75 -11.44 16.24 1.04
C ASP A 75 -12.38 15.83 -0.10
N HIS A 76 -12.15 14.66 -0.72
CA HIS A 76 -12.81 14.29 -1.98
C HIS A 76 -13.50 12.93 -1.98
N ARG A 77 -13.27 12.09 -0.97
CA ARG A 77 -13.79 10.72 -0.90
C ARG A 77 -14.24 10.39 0.52
N LYS A 78 -15.08 11.24 1.09
CA LYS A 78 -15.46 11.22 2.51
C LYS A 78 -16.02 9.90 3.03
N ASN A 79 -16.65 9.10 2.17
CA ASN A 79 -17.26 7.84 2.57
C ASN A 79 -16.40 6.63 2.20
N GLU A 80 -15.18 6.86 1.74
CA GLU A 80 -14.26 5.80 1.34
C GLU A 80 -13.06 5.75 2.28
N HIS A 81 -12.68 4.54 2.64
CA HIS A 81 -11.46 4.30 3.42
C HIS A 81 -10.68 3.19 2.74
N THR A 82 -9.60 3.58 2.04
CA THR A 82 -8.73 2.62 1.40
C THR A 82 -7.81 2.00 2.44
N THR A 83 -7.71 0.68 2.46
CA THR A 83 -6.79 -0.02 3.36
C THR A 83 -5.35 0.25 2.93
N ILE A 84 -4.52 0.73 3.84
CA ILE A 84 -3.11 0.99 3.61
C ILE A 84 -2.29 0.16 4.58
N ILE A 85 -1.39 -0.67 4.04
CA ILE A 85 -0.43 -1.45 4.81
C ILE A 85 0.96 -0.88 4.51
N ALA A 86 1.61 -0.34 5.54
CA ALA A 86 2.96 0.16 5.42
C ALA A 86 3.96 -1.01 5.39
N ILE A 87 4.98 -0.91 4.53
CA ILE A 87 6.03 -1.91 4.43
C ILE A 87 7.34 -1.23 4.81
N THR A 88 8.08 -1.80 5.76
CA THR A 88 9.28 -1.14 6.28
C THR A 88 10.31 -2.14 6.79
N THR A 89 11.59 -1.79 6.68
CA THR A 89 12.69 -2.57 7.23
C THR A 89 12.76 -2.41 8.76
N TYR A 90 12.46 -1.20 9.24
CA TYR A 90 12.51 -0.86 10.66
C TYR A 90 11.14 -0.37 11.11
N PRO A 91 10.22 -1.28 11.47
CA PRO A 91 8.86 -0.89 11.78
C PRO A 91 8.77 -0.07 13.07
N ASP A 92 8.25 1.14 12.93
CA ASP A 92 7.73 1.92 14.04
C ASP A 92 6.23 1.92 13.87
N LYS A 93 5.57 1.01 14.56
CA LYS A 93 4.13 0.82 14.48
C LYS A 93 3.37 2.11 14.76
N GLU A 94 3.78 2.81 15.80
CA GLU A 94 3.12 4.03 16.22
C GLU A 94 3.21 5.11 15.14
N GLU A 95 4.38 5.29 14.55
CA GLU A 95 4.58 6.26 13.47
C GLU A 95 3.75 5.93 12.23
N CYS A 96 3.71 4.66 11.85
CA CYS A 96 2.90 4.22 10.71
C CYS A 96 1.42 4.49 10.94
N LEU A 97 0.91 4.15 12.11
CA LEU A 97 -0.50 4.36 12.46
C LEU A 97 -0.84 5.84 12.58
N LYS A 98 0.05 6.65 13.14
CA LYS A 98 -0.14 8.11 13.23
C LYS A 98 -0.20 8.76 11.85
N ALA A 99 0.55 8.25 10.88
CA ALA A 99 0.51 8.76 9.52
C ALA A 99 -0.82 8.42 8.82
N GLY A 100 -1.53 7.42 9.30
CA GLY A 100 -2.83 7.01 8.79
C GLY A 100 -2.88 5.62 8.18
N ALA A 101 -1.79 4.83 8.27
CA ALA A 101 -1.81 3.44 7.82
C ALA A 101 -2.70 2.59 8.72
N ASP A 102 -3.34 1.59 8.14
CA ASP A 102 -4.18 0.65 8.91
C ASP A 102 -3.35 -0.42 9.58
N GLY A 103 -2.19 -0.73 9.02
CA GLY A 103 -1.28 -1.70 9.57
C GLY A 103 0.10 -1.57 8.96
N TYR A 104 0.97 -2.49 9.34
CA TYR A 104 2.34 -2.52 8.82
C TYR A 104 2.83 -3.95 8.69
N THR A 105 3.84 -4.14 7.84
CA THR A 105 4.57 -5.39 7.77
C THR A 105 6.05 -5.11 7.59
N GLN A 106 6.89 -5.98 8.12
CA GLN A 106 8.34 -5.82 8.06
C GLN A 106 8.91 -6.45 6.80
N LYS A 107 9.89 -5.80 6.19
CA LYS A 107 10.66 -6.39 5.08
C LYS A 107 11.63 -7.45 5.62
N PRO A 108 11.86 -8.54 4.86
CA PRO A 108 11.20 -8.89 3.59
C PRO A 108 9.76 -9.34 3.82
N VAL A 109 8.86 -8.95 2.92
CA VAL A 109 7.44 -9.29 3.05
C VAL A 109 7.25 -10.78 2.79
N ALA A 110 6.70 -11.48 3.78
CA ALA A 110 6.30 -12.86 3.61
C ALA A 110 4.94 -12.90 2.93
N LEU A 111 4.84 -13.61 1.81
CA LEU A 111 3.59 -13.68 1.05
C LEU A 111 2.43 -14.26 1.87
N ALA A 112 2.74 -15.20 2.78
CA ALA A 112 1.75 -15.74 3.69
C ALA A 112 1.20 -14.67 4.66
N GLU A 113 2.03 -13.73 5.09
CA GLU A 113 1.60 -12.61 5.95
C GLU A 113 0.67 -11.66 5.19
N LEU A 114 0.91 -11.43 3.90
CA LEU A 114 0.01 -10.65 3.07
C LEU A 114 -1.37 -11.29 2.99
N ALA A 115 -1.42 -12.61 2.79
CA ALA A 115 -2.69 -13.32 2.74
C ALA A 115 -3.46 -13.19 4.06
N THR A 116 -2.76 -13.27 5.19
CA THR A 116 -3.36 -13.06 6.51
C THR A 116 -3.88 -11.64 6.66
N SER A 117 -3.09 -10.64 6.24
CA SER A 117 -3.51 -9.24 6.27
C SER A 117 -4.77 -9.00 5.45
N PHE A 118 -4.89 -9.64 4.29
CA PHE A 118 -6.09 -9.50 3.46
C PHE A 118 -7.35 -9.97 4.20
N ARG A 119 -7.25 -11.05 4.95
CA ARG A 119 -8.36 -11.54 5.79
C ARG A 119 -8.63 -10.61 6.95
N ASP A 120 -7.58 -10.16 7.64
CA ASP A 120 -7.68 -9.30 8.82
C ASP A 120 -8.37 -7.97 8.49
N TYR A 121 -8.19 -7.45 7.29
CA TYR A 121 -8.81 -6.21 6.85
C TYR A 121 -10.06 -6.42 6.00
N ASN A 122 -10.59 -7.63 5.99
CA ASN A 122 -11.83 -7.98 5.26
C ASN A 122 -11.75 -7.68 3.76
N LEU A 123 -10.59 -7.86 3.16
CA LEU A 123 -10.38 -7.63 1.73
C LEU A 123 -10.77 -8.83 0.87
N VAL A 124 -10.69 -10.01 1.44
CA VAL A 124 -11.07 -11.27 0.77
C VAL A 124 -11.87 -12.18 1.68
#